data_21bafc2a2a54c70496de4c837782851c
#
_entry.id   21bafc2a2a54c70496de4c837782851c
#
_cell.length_a   1.000
_cell.length_b   1.000
_cell.length_c   1.000
_cell.angle_alpha   90.00
_cell.angle_beta   90.00
_cell.angle_gamma   90.00
#
_symmetry.space_group_name_H-M   'P 1'
#
loop_
_entity.id
_entity.type
_entity.pdbx_description
1 polymer ?
#
loop_
_entity_poly.entity_id
_entity_poly.type
_entity_poly.pdbx_seq_one_letter_code
_entity_poly.pdbx_strand_id
1 'polypeptide(L)'
;MKTVGIIGINGMVGQNMLSELKKIKTPFEIKTFGRNDEITPLDIAILCTDNPVSRELAPKIKDRVKFMVDMSSEFRMTEGVPLVIPEINPHAITQKTPLIASPNCTTTGLVMSLAPLKPFYHFTEAFFCSYQAISGGGKKLLDDFHTPGSYYEKNCVPLIGSLLENGHTAEDLKGLYETRKIMELPDIKVYCHTVRVGVENSHSLGVTLKAKEAFDLEQVKQLWNRFPNLKYSEKVITPKEVSGREETYICRLRQDVEEPNVIHYFVTFDNLLKGAAMNGRQIVELLLEKFV
;
A
#
# COMPACT_ATOMS: atom_id res chain seq x y z
N MET A 1 21.76 9.38 -19.54
CA MET A 1 21.47 8.90 -18.16
C MET A 1 19.96 8.80 -18.03
N LYS A 2 19.42 7.72 -17.42
CA LYS A 2 17.97 7.55 -17.19
C LYS A 2 17.47 8.66 -16.26
N THR A 3 16.24 9.10 -16.45
CA THR A 3 15.65 10.23 -15.69
C THR A 3 14.36 9.81 -14.99
N VAL A 4 14.26 10.12 -13.68
CA VAL A 4 13.07 9.86 -12.86
C VAL A 4 12.58 11.18 -12.29
N GLY A 5 11.33 11.54 -12.58
CA GLY A 5 10.70 12.76 -12.10
C GLY A 5 9.70 12.51 -10.98
N ILE A 6 9.78 13.27 -9.89
CA ILE A 6 8.77 13.31 -8.83
C ILE A 6 7.89 14.52 -9.05
N ILE A 7 6.61 14.31 -9.30
CA ILE A 7 5.62 15.37 -9.48
C ILE A 7 4.78 15.48 -8.21
N GLY A 8 4.67 16.68 -7.65
CA GLY A 8 4.07 16.89 -6.32
C GLY A 8 5.09 16.80 -5.19
N ILE A 9 6.33 17.22 -5.43
CA ILE A 9 7.45 17.18 -4.48
C ILE A 9 7.17 17.85 -3.13
N ASN A 10 6.32 18.87 -3.09
CA ASN A 10 6.00 19.62 -1.87
C ASN A 10 5.08 18.88 -0.90
N GLY A 11 4.44 17.79 -1.35
CA GLY A 11 3.60 16.94 -0.52
C GLY A 11 4.42 15.93 0.32
N MET A 12 3.82 15.40 1.39
CA MET A 12 4.46 14.42 2.28
C MET A 12 4.88 13.16 1.51
N VAL A 13 4.04 12.64 0.61
CA VAL A 13 4.36 11.48 -0.23
C VAL A 13 5.55 11.78 -1.15
N GLY A 14 5.59 12.99 -1.76
CA GLY A 14 6.69 13.43 -2.63
C GLY A 14 8.03 13.53 -1.90
N GLN A 15 8.04 14.05 -0.67
CA GLN A 15 9.24 14.15 0.15
C GLN A 15 9.74 12.76 0.58
N ASN A 16 8.84 11.86 0.99
CA ASN A 16 9.20 10.49 1.32
C ASN A 16 9.70 9.74 0.08
N MET A 17 9.08 9.96 -1.09
CA MET A 17 9.53 9.38 -2.36
C MET A 17 10.94 9.83 -2.73
N LEU A 18 11.25 11.12 -2.56
CA LEU A 18 12.61 11.62 -2.80
C LEU A 18 13.64 10.92 -1.89
N SER A 19 13.30 10.70 -0.63
CA SER A 19 14.16 10.00 0.32
C SER A 19 14.35 8.53 -0.08
N GLU A 20 13.29 7.88 -0.51
CA GLU A 20 13.32 6.49 -0.96
C GLU A 20 14.11 6.31 -2.26
N LEU A 21 13.91 7.17 -3.27
CA LEU A 21 14.64 7.07 -4.55
C LEU A 21 16.16 7.18 -4.37
N LYS A 22 16.64 7.93 -3.39
CA LYS A 22 18.08 8.02 -3.07
C LYS A 22 18.71 6.71 -2.60
N LYS A 23 17.90 5.72 -2.21
CA LYS A 23 18.37 4.37 -1.81
C LYS A 23 18.64 3.45 -3.01
N ILE A 24 18.13 3.79 -4.21
CA ILE A 24 18.33 3.01 -5.44
C ILE A 24 19.80 3.08 -5.87
N LYS A 25 20.39 1.92 -6.10
CA LYS A 25 21.81 1.82 -6.47
C LYS A 25 22.07 2.02 -7.96
N THR A 26 21.10 1.70 -8.81
CA THR A 26 21.20 1.90 -10.27
C THR A 26 21.32 3.39 -10.57
N PRO A 27 22.31 3.86 -11.33
CA PRO A 27 22.50 5.28 -11.61
C PRO A 27 21.37 5.88 -12.45
N PHE A 28 20.77 6.96 -11.99
CA PHE A 28 19.79 7.78 -12.72
C PHE A 28 19.79 9.22 -12.16
N GLU A 29 19.17 10.13 -12.90
CA GLU A 29 18.97 11.52 -12.48
C GLU A 29 17.58 11.67 -11.85
N ILE A 30 17.48 12.32 -10.69
CA ILE A 30 16.21 12.69 -10.06
C ILE A 30 15.86 14.13 -10.44
N LYS A 31 14.68 14.33 -11.02
CA LYS A 31 14.07 15.64 -11.24
C LYS A 31 12.86 15.81 -10.33
N THR A 32 12.62 17.03 -9.85
CA THR A 32 11.49 17.31 -8.96
C THR A 32 10.65 18.44 -9.54
N PHE A 33 9.31 18.28 -9.44
CA PHE A 33 8.35 19.23 -10.00
C PHE A 33 7.30 19.58 -8.96
N GLY A 34 7.12 20.88 -8.74
CA GLY A 34 6.03 21.45 -7.96
C GLY A 34 4.76 21.65 -8.79
N ARG A 35 3.78 22.36 -8.22
CA ARG A 35 2.45 22.51 -8.83
C ARG A 35 2.47 23.22 -10.20
N ASN A 36 3.34 24.20 -10.38
CA ASN A 36 3.35 25.08 -11.57
C ASN A 36 4.56 24.84 -12.48
N ASP A 37 5.35 23.82 -12.21
CA ASP A 37 6.55 23.54 -12.99
C ASP A 37 6.18 22.87 -14.31
N GLU A 38 6.87 23.25 -15.38
CA GLU A 38 6.75 22.56 -16.66
C GLU A 38 7.47 21.22 -16.60
N ILE A 39 6.74 20.14 -16.92
CA ILE A 39 7.30 18.78 -16.89
C ILE A 39 8.07 18.54 -18.19
N THR A 40 9.38 18.42 -18.05
CA THR A 40 10.29 18.05 -19.15
C THR A 40 10.18 16.56 -19.46
N PRO A 41 10.66 16.09 -20.64
CA PRO A 41 10.71 14.64 -20.94
C PRO A 41 11.44 13.83 -19.85
N LEU A 42 10.87 12.67 -19.51
CA LEU A 42 11.36 11.76 -18.48
C LEU A 42 11.28 10.31 -18.94
N ASP A 43 12.14 9.44 -18.42
CA ASP A 43 11.94 8.01 -18.57
C ASP A 43 10.84 7.50 -17.65
N ILE A 44 10.82 7.95 -16.39
CA ILE A 44 9.78 7.58 -15.41
C ILE A 44 9.27 8.84 -14.72
N ALA A 45 7.95 9.02 -14.66
CA ALA A 45 7.29 10.04 -13.84
C ALA A 45 6.55 9.38 -12.67
N ILE A 46 6.73 9.93 -11.46
CA ILE A 46 6.00 9.48 -10.26
C ILE A 46 5.02 10.59 -9.87
N LEU A 47 3.72 10.28 -9.92
CA LEU A 47 2.65 11.19 -9.55
C LEU A 47 2.38 11.07 -8.05
N CYS A 48 2.97 11.96 -7.25
CA CYS A 48 2.72 12.10 -5.81
C CYS A 48 1.66 13.19 -5.57
N THR A 49 0.56 13.12 -6.30
CA THR A 49 -0.52 14.10 -6.35
C THR A 49 -1.84 13.50 -5.88
N ASP A 50 -2.84 14.33 -5.60
CA ASP A 50 -4.20 13.88 -5.33
C ASP A 50 -4.94 13.45 -6.61
N ASN A 51 -6.08 12.77 -6.46
CA ASN A 51 -6.84 12.19 -7.58
C ASN A 51 -7.17 13.20 -8.68
N PRO A 52 -7.72 14.42 -8.39
CA PRO A 52 -8.05 15.39 -9.44
C PRO A 52 -6.83 15.80 -10.26
N VAL A 53 -5.70 16.00 -9.59
CA VAL A 53 -4.45 16.39 -10.27
C VAL A 53 -3.89 15.23 -11.10
N SER A 54 -3.85 14.01 -10.56
CA SER A 54 -3.41 12.83 -11.31
C SER A 54 -4.28 12.60 -12.55
N ARG A 55 -5.61 12.71 -12.41
CA ARG A 55 -6.58 12.58 -13.52
C ARG A 55 -6.31 13.55 -14.66
N GLU A 56 -6.04 14.81 -14.32
CA GLU A 56 -5.79 15.87 -15.30
C GLU A 56 -4.40 15.75 -15.94
N LEU A 57 -3.40 15.40 -15.12
CA LEU A 57 -1.99 15.46 -15.52
C LEU A 57 -1.54 14.27 -16.35
N ALA A 58 -1.93 13.05 -15.96
CA ALA A 58 -1.44 11.83 -16.62
C ALA A 58 -1.68 11.83 -18.15
N PRO A 59 -2.88 12.22 -18.68
CA PRO A 59 -3.09 12.32 -20.11
C PRO A 59 -2.22 13.39 -20.79
N LYS A 60 -1.90 14.49 -20.09
CA LYS A 60 -1.13 15.61 -20.65
C LYS A 60 0.36 15.29 -20.82
N ILE A 61 0.89 14.40 -19.98
CA ILE A 61 2.32 14.07 -19.99
C ILE A 61 2.63 12.70 -20.63
N LYS A 62 1.62 11.92 -21.00
CA LYS A 62 1.79 10.55 -21.51
C LYS A 62 2.78 10.41 -22.68
N ASP A 63 2.84 11.41 -23.55
CA ASP A 63 3.72 11.42 -24.73
C ASP A 63 5.14 11.97 -24.41
N ARG A 64 5.36 12.46 -23.18
CA ARG A 64 6.63 12.99 -22.69
C ARG A 64 7.35 12.05 -21.73
N VAL A 65 6.71 10.95 -21.34
CA VAL A 65 7.24 9.99 -20.36
C VAL A 65 7.09 8.55 -20.88
N LYS A 66 8.06 7.67 -20.60
CA LYS A 66 7.93 6.26 -20.99
C LYS A 66 7.01 5.51 -20.03
N PHE A 67 7.18 5.74 -18.73
CA PHE A 67 6.37 5.13 -17.67
C PHE A 67 5.91 6.15 -16.66
N MET A 68 4.70 5.97 -16.13
CA MET A 68 4.14 6.72 -15.02
C MET A 68 3.81 5.79 -13.86
N VAL A 69 4.16 6.18 -12.65
CA VAL A 69 3.76 5.51 -11.40
C VAL A 69 2.82 6.44 -10.64
N ASP A 70 1.54 6.11 -10.55
CA ASP A 70 0.56 6.91 -9.82
C ASP A 70 0.41 6.44 -8.39
N MET A 71 0.68 7.33 -7.44
CA MET A 71 0.55 7.08 -6.00
C MET A 71 -0.86 7.38 -5.47
N SER A 72 -1.70 8.04 -6.28
CA SER A 72 -3.09 8.35 -5.93
C SER A 72 -4.01 7.12 -6.05
N SER A 73 -5.28 7.26 -5.73
CA SER A 73 -6.27 6.21 -5.97
C SER A 73 -6.96 6.30 -7.34
N GLU A 74 -6.62 7.29 -8.16
CA GLU A 74 -7.34 7.61 -9.38
C GLU A 74 -7.41 6.45 -10.38
N PHE A 75 -6.27 5.82 -10.64
CA PHE A 75 -6.17 4.83 -11.71
C PHE A 75 -6.16 3.38 -11.22
N ARG A 76 -6.25 3.14 -9.91
CA ARG A 76 -6.11 1.79 -9.34
C ARG A 76 -7.07 0.76 -9.92
N MET A 77 -8.31 1.17 -10.18
CA MET A 77 -9.35 0.28 -10.70
C MET A 77 -9.62 0.50 -12.20
N THR A 78 -8.83 1.33 -12.87
CA THR A 78 -8.94 1.52 -14.32
C THR A 78 -8.54 0.25 -15.05
N GLU A 79 -9.33 -0.15 -16.05
CA GLU A 79 -9.01 -1.28 -16.92
C GLU A 79 -7.69 -1.04 -17.67
N GLY A 80 -6.86 -2.07 -17.80
CA GLY A 80 -5.55 -1.99 -18.44
C GLY A 80 -4.46 -1.31 -17.61
N VAL A 81 -4.78 -0.68 -16.48
CA VAL A 81 -3.77 -0.12 -15.56
C VAL A 81 -3.44 -1.17 -14.49
N PRO A 82 -2.21 -1.70 -14.42
CA PRO A 82 -1.82 -2.63 -13.37
C PRO A 82 -1.73 -1.93 -12.01
N LEU A 83 -2.20 -2.63 -10.97
CA LEU A 83 -2.08 -2.24 -9.57
C LEU A 83 -1.01 -3.12 -8.93
N VAL A 84 0.17 -2.54 -8.58
CA VAL A 84 1.37 -3.34 -8.41
C VAL A 84 1.98 -3.23 -7.02
N ILE A 85 2.30 -4.41 -6.46
CA ILE A 85 3.26 -4.60 -5.38
C ILE A 85 4.36 -5.52 -5.93
N PRO A 86 5.61 -5.04 -6.09
CA PRO A 86 6.66 -5.79 -6.78
C PRO A 86 6.96 -7.18 -6.21
N GLU A 87 6.76 -7.40 -4.92
CA GLU A 87 6.91 -8.73 -4.30
C GLU A 87 5.79 -9.71 -4.66
N ILE A 88 4.65 -9.22 -5.17
CA ILE A 88 3.45 -10.05 -5.39
C ILE A 88 3.18 -10.27 -6.87
N ASN A 89 3.02 -9.19 -7.62
CA ASN A 89 2.58 -9.24 -9.01
C ASN A 89 3.43 -8.39 -9.98
N PRO A 90 4.78 -8.51 -9.96
CA PRO A 90 5.66 -7.74 -10.85
C PRO A 90 5.40 -8.03 -12.33
N HIS A 91 4.85 -9.21 -12.66
CA HIS A 91 4.49 -9.64 -14.00
C HIS A 91 3.37 -8.81 -14.65
N ALA A 92 2.60 -8.09 -13.85
CA ALA A 92 1.56 -7.19 -14.34
C ALA A 92 2.12 -5.97 -15.08
N ILE A 93 3.41 -5.63 -14.86
CA ILE A 93 4.11 -4.56 -15.59
C ILE A 93 4.65 -5.12 -16.91
N THR A 94 4.32 -4.46 -18.02
CA THR A 94 4.79 -4.80 -19.36
C THR A 94 5.14 -3.53 -20.14
N GLN A 95 5.79 -3.65 -21.29
CA GLN A 95 6.03 -2.51 -22.20
C GLN A 95 4.73 -1.84 -22.67
N LYS A 96 3.59 -2.54 -22.60
CA LYS A 96 2.28 -2.04 -23.02
C LYS A 96 1.49 -1.38 -21.87
N THR A 97 2.04 -1.32 -20.68
CA THR A 97 1.40 -0.73 -19.49
C THR A 97 2.18 0.50 -19.01
N PRO A 98 2.14 1.63 -19.76
CA PRO A 98 2.95 2.80 -19.42
C PRO A 98 2.50 3.52 -18.14
N LEU A 99 1.27 3.29 -17.67
CA LEU A 99 0.75 3.80 -16.42
C LEU A 99 0.57 2.65 -15.42
N ILE A 100 1.21 2.76 -14.27
CA ILE A 100 1.17 1.78 -13.17
C ILE A 100 0.59 2.47 -11.93
N ALA A 101 -0.36 1.84 -11.25
CA ALA A 101 -0.89 2.35 -9.99
C ALA A 101 -0.23 1.65 -8.79
N SER A 102 0.07 2.43 -7.75
CA SER A 102 0.47 1.94 -6.43
C SER A 102 -0.76 1.79 -5.54
N PRO A 103 -0.91 0.69 -4.79
CA PRO A 103 -2.11 0.40 -4.02
C PRO A 103 -2.29 1.29 -2.78
N ASN A 104 -3.47 1.16 -2.18
CA ASN A 104 -3.77 1.70 -0.86
C ASN A 104 -2.85 1.10 0.21
N CYS A 105 -2.45 1.92 1.18
CA CYS A 105 -1.53 1.48 2.24
C CYS A 105 -2.10 0.32 3.07
N THR A 106 -3.39 0.38 3.41
CA THR A 106 -4.06 -0.67 4.19
C THR A 106 -4.15 -1.98 3.39
N THR A 107 -4.54 -1.89 2.11
CA THR A 107 -4.55 -3.04 1.20
C THR A 107 -3.15 -3.65 1.07
N THR A 108 -2.10 -2.82 0.97
CA THR A 108 -0.71 -3.31 0.91
C THR A 108 -0.40 -4.19 2.11
N GLY A 109 -0.70 -3.75 3.34
CA GLY A 109 -0.46 -4.56 4.54
C GLY A 109 -1.22 -5.89 4.53
N LEU A 110 -2.48 -5.88 4.08
CA LEU A 110 -3.27 -7.10 3.97
C LEU A 110 -2.66 -8.08 2.96
N VAL A 111 -2.49 -7.66 1.70
CA VAL A 111 -2.05 -8.57 0.63
C VAL A 111 -0.61 -9.05 0.82
N MET A 112 0.27 -8.28 1.47
CA MET A 112 1.59 -8.75 1.89
C MET A 112 1.50 -9.96 2.81
N SER A 113 0.49 -10.01 3.70
CA SER A 113 0.28 -11.17 4.58
C SER A 113 -0.36 -12.37 3.88
N LEU A 114 -1.15 -12.15 2.84
CA LEU A 114 -1.85 -13.19 2.08
C LEU A 114 -0.96 -13.83 1.00
N ALA A 115 -0.15 -13.04 0.31
CA ALA A 115 0.57 -13.46 -0.88
C ALA A 115 1.43 -14.72 -0.70
N PRO A 116 2.26 -14.86 0.36
CA PRO A 116 3.07 -16.07 0.54
C PRO A 116 2.24 -17.33 0.82
N LEU A 117 1.01 -17.19 1.25
CA LEU A 117 0.12 -18.30 1.58
C LEU A 117 -0.71 -18.77 0.36
N LYS A 118 -0.96 -17.88 -0.62
CA LYS A 118 -1.79 -18.15 -1.82
C LYS A 118 -1.41 -19.42 -2.60
N PRO A 119 -0.12 -19.80 -2.76
CA PRO A 119 0.24 -21.02 -3.46
C PRO A 119 -0.13 -22.32 -2.74
N PHE A 120 -0.44 -22.25 -1.45
CA PHE A 120 -0.66 -23.41 -0.57
C PHE A 120 -2.08 -23.52 -0.04
N TYR A 121 -2.85 -22.42 -0.05
CA TYR A 121 -4.19 -22.35 0.54
C TYR A 121 -5.17 -21.63 -0.40
N HIS A 122 -6.34 -22.21 -0.60
CA HIS A 122 -7.42 -21.61 -1.40
C HIS A 122 -8.28 -20.71 -0.50
N PHE A 123 -8.01 -19.43 -0.50
CA PHE A 123 -8.74 -18.46 0.32
C PHE A 123 -10.19 -18.33 -0.14
N THR A 124 -11.11 -18.34 0.82
CA THR A 124 -12.54 -18.09 0.60
C THR A 124 -12.97 -16.73 1.09
N GLU A 125 -12.49 -16.36 2.30
CA GLU A 125 -12.89 -15.14 2.97
C GLU A 125 -11.69 -14.53 3.71
N ALA A 126 -11.62 -13.20 3.69
CA ALA A 126 -10.74 -12.44 4.56
C ALA A 126 -11.54 -11.33 5.24
N PHE A 127 -11.48 -11.26 6.54
CA PHE A 127 -11.98 -10.13 7.32
C PHE A 127 -10.81 -9.39 7.92
N PHE A 128 -10.84 -8.07 7.89
CA PHE A 128 -9.88 -7.28 8.65
C PHE A 128 -10.50 -6.01 9.26
N CYS A 129 -10.02 -5.64 10.43
CA CYS A 129 -10.22 -4.33 10.99
C CYS A 129 -8.91 -3.55 10.92
N SER A 130 -8.92 -2.39 10.27
CA SER A 130 -7.72 -1.57 10.18
C SER A 130 -7.68 -0.53 11.31
N TYR A 131 -6.52 -0.38 11.93
CA TYR A 131 -6.19 0.67 12.89
C TYR A 131 -5.20 1.61 12.20
N GLN A 132 -5.75 2.64 11.54
CA GLN A 132 -4.95 3.51 10.68
C GLN A 132 -4.41 4.71 11.44
N ALA A 133 -3.10 4.88 11.34
CA ALA A 133 -2.37 6.01 11.91
C ALA A 133 -2.77 7.34 11.26
N ILE A 134 -2.60 8.42 12.00
CA ILE A 134 -2.91 9.80 11.60
C ILE A 134 -2.17 10.21 10.33
N SER A 135 -0.89 9.81 10.18
CA SER A 135 -0.06 10.09 9.00
C SER A 135 -0.69 9.66 7.68
N GLY A 136 -1.56 8.63 7.69
CA GLY A 136 -2.32 8.18 6.52
C GLY A 136 -3.36 9.20 6.01
N GLY A 137 -3.74 10.18 6.82
CA GLY A 137 -4.60 11.29 6.43
C GLY A 137 -3.86 12.52 5.88
N GLY A 138 -2.54 12.42 5.75
CA GLY A 138 -1.69 13.47 5.20
C GLY A 138 -1.29 14.55 6.22
N LYS A 139 -0.51 15.53 5.73
CA LYS A 139 0.10 16.56 6.59
C LYS A 139 -0.92 17.35 7.42
N LYS A 140 -2.04 17.73 6.81
CA LYS A 140 -3.07 18.54 7.49
C LYS A 140 -3.64 17.80 8.71
N LEU A 141 -3.91 16.49 8.58
CA LEU A 141 -4.43 15.69 9.69
C LEU A 141 -3.37 15.48 10.76
N LEU A 142 -2.12 15.32 10.37
CA LEU A 142 -1.00 15.19 11.30
C LEU A 142 -0.76 16.48 12.09
N ASP A 143 -0.80 17.63 11.42
CA ASP A 143 -0.70 18.95 12.08
C ASP A 143 -1.86 19.17 13.06
N ASP A 144 -3.09 18.80 12.69
CA ASP A 144 -4.26 18.85 13.60
C ASP A 144 -4.07 17.94 14.82
N PHE A 145 -3.59 16.72 14.62
CA PHE A 145 -3.34 15.76 15.70
C PHE A 145 -2.39 16.29 16.77
N HIS A 146 -1.39 17.07 16.37
CA HIS A 146 -0.45 17.71 17.30
C HIS A 146 -1.02 18.96 17.98
N THR A 147 -2.23 19.40 17.61
CA THR A 147 -2.90 20.52 18.26
C THR A 147 -3.60 20.04 19.54
N PRO A 148 -3.41 20.69 20.71
CA PRO A 148 -4.09 20.30 21.94
C PRO A 148 -5.61 20.27 21.77
N GLY A 149 -6.26 19.17 22.18
CA GLY A 149 -7.70 18.98 22.05
C GLY A 149 -8.15 18.50 20.67
N SER A 150 -7.22 18.01 19.83
CA SER A 150 -7.58 17.36 18.56
C SER A 150 -8.62 16.27 18.75
N TYR A 151 -9.57 16.20 17.81
CA TYR A 151 -10.61 15.16 17.79
C TYR A 151 -10.05 13.74 17.80
N TYR A 152 -8.84 13.56 17.27
CA TYR A 152 -8.18 12.27 17.18
C TYR A 152 -7.30 11.92 18.40
N GLU A 153 -7.07 12.87 19.30
CA GLU A 153 -6.28 12.63 20.50
C GLU A 153 -7.02 11.63 21.41
N LYS A 154 -6.35 10.50 21.73
CA LYS A 154 -6.92 9.42 22.57
C LYS A 154 -8.28 8.90 22.07
N ASN A 155 -8.52 8.96 20.76
CA ASN A 155 -9.79 8.60 20.15
C ASN A 155 -9.65 7.48 19.12
N CYS A 156 -10.77 6.82 18.83
CA CYS A 156 -10.93 5.76 17.85
C CYS A 156 -12.13 6.14 16.97
N VAL A 157 -11.87 6.51 15.72
CA VAL A 157 -12.88 7.05 14.80
C VAL A 157 -13.18 6.05 13.69
N PRO A 158 -14.34 5.38 13.69
CA PRO A 158 -14.68 4.34 12.70
C PRO A 158 -15.22 4.96 11.39
N LEU A 159 -14.54 5.98 10.90
CA LEU A 159 -14.85 6.66 9.65
C LEU A 159 -13.59 7.23 9.01
N ILE A 160 -13.27 6.76 7.81
CA ILE A 160 -12.18 7.31 6.99
C ILE A 160 -12.74 7.69 5.62
N GLY A 161 -12.68 9.00 5.31
CA GLY A 161 -13.31 9.57 4.12
C GLY A 161 -14.80 9.84 4.29
N SER A 162 -15.51 10.01 3.18
CA SER A 162 -16.94 10.30 3.15
C SER A 162 -17.76 9.02 2.99
N LEU A 163 -18.95 8.99 3.61
CA LEU A 163 -19.91 7.92 3.41
C LEU A 163 -20.47 7.95 1.98
N LEU A 164 -20.60 6.77 1.40
CA LEU A 164 -21.32 6.50 0.16
C LEU A 164 -22.79 6.18 0.48
N GLU A 165 -23.67 6.19 -0.53
CA GLU A 165 -25.11 5.89 -0.37
C GLU A 165 -25.38 4.53 0.27
N ASN A 166 -24.51 3.55 0.06
CA ASN A 166 -24.62 2.21 0.64
C ASN A 166 -24.04 2.08 2.07
N GLY A 167 -23.65 3.20 2.69
CA GLY A 167 -23.10 3.24 4.04
C GLY A 167 -21.61 2.86 4.16
N HIS A 168 -20.95 2.45 3.07
CA HIS A 168 -19.50 2.27 3.03
C HIS A 168 -18.78 3.59 2.80
N THR A 169 -17.48 3.59 3.05
CA THR A 169 -16.58 4.63 2.53
C THR A 169 -15.78 4.09 1.33
N ALA A 170 -15.20 5.00 0.55
CA ALA A 170 -14.26 4.58 -0.49
C ALA A 170 -13.07 3.81 0.10
N GLU A 171 -12.67 4.11 1.34
CA GLU A 171 -11.59 3.40 2.04
C GLU A 171 -11.95 1.95 2.34
N ASP A 172 -13.20 1.67 2.78
CA ASP A 172 -13.67 0.31 2.99
C ASP A 172 -13.65 -0.51 1.68
N LEU A 173 -14.10 0.08 0.58
CA LEU A 173 -14.19 -0.60 -0.71
C LEU A 173 -12.81 -0.89 -1.34
N LYS A 174 -11.79 -0.08 -1.05
CA LYS A 174 -10.40 -0.35 -1.49
C LYS A 174 -9.92 -1.72 -1.00
N GLY A 175 -10.17 -2.06 0.27
CA GLY A 175 -9.80 -3.35 0.84
C GLY A 175 -10.31 -4.54 0.01
N LEU A 176 -11.52 -4.45 -0.50
CA LEU A 176 -12.13 -5.49 -1.34
C LEU A 176 -11.55 -5.51 -2.76
N TYR A 177 -11.70 -4.40 -3.47
CA TYR A 177 -11.43 -4.37 -4.92
C TYR A 177 -9.94 -4.46 -5.24
N GLU A 178 -9.10 -3.73 -4.49
CA GLU A 178 -7.66 -3.76 -4.70
C GLU A 178 -7.07 -5.13 -4.33
N THR A 179 -7.55 -5.78 -3.24
CA THR A 179 -7.12 -7.15 -2.88
C THR A 179 -7.40 -8.12 -4.02
N ARG A 180 -8.62 -8.12 -4.56
CA ARG A 180 -8.98 -8.98 -5.70
C ARG A 180 -8.07 -8.78 -6.89
N LYS A 181 -7.78 -7.52 -7.24
CA LYS A 181 -6.95 -7.15 -8.39
C LYS A 181 -5.49 -7.55 -8.21
N ILE A 182 -4.88 -7.22 -7.07
CA ILE A 182 -3.46 -7.50 -6.79
C ILE A 182 -3.22 -9.01 -6.65
N MET A 183 -4.12 -9.70 -5.94
CA MET A 183 -4.00 -11.13 -5.67
C MET A 183 -4.49 -12.00 -6.81
N GLU A 184 -5.13 -11.41 -7.84
CA GLU A 184 -5.77 -12.17 -8.94
C GLU A 184 -6.76 -13.23 -8.41
N LEU A 185 -7.54 -12.83 -7.40
CA LEU A 185 -8.56 -13.66 -6.74
C LEU A 185 -9.94 -12.98 -6.85
N PRO A 186 -10.61 -13.06 -8.01
CA PRO A 186 -11.85 -12.31 -8.23
C PRO A 186 -12.99 -12.71 -7.27
N ASP A 187 -12.98 -13.94 -6.79
CA ASP A 187 -14.08 -14.52 -6.00
C ASP A 187 -13.85 -14.44 -4.47
N ILE A 188 -12.66 -14.03 -4.00
CA ILE A 188 -12.44 -13.89 -2.57
C ILE A 188 -13.41 -12.87 -1.97
N LYS A 189 -14.05 -13.23 -0.87
CA LYS A 189 -14.84 -12.29 -0.09
C LYS A 189 -13.93 -11.54 0.88
N VAL A 190 -13.98 -10.22 0.83
CA VAL A 190 -13.21 -9.38 1.75
C VAL A 190 -14.16 -8.45 2.47
N TYR A 191 -14.13 -8.52 3.80
CA TYR A 191 -14.91 -7.67 4.69
C TYR A 191 -13.96 -6.81 5.49
N CYS A 192 -14.25 -5.52 5.60
CA CYS A 192 -13.36 -4.65 6.36
C CYS A 192 -14.12 -3.60 7.18
N HIS A 193 -13.48 -3.21 8.27
CA HIS A 193 -13.77 -1.98 8.99
C HIS A 193 -12.53 -1.10 8.95
N THR A 194 -12.71 0.16 8.57
CA THR A 194 -11.62 1.12 8.53
C THR A 194 -11.76 2.12 9.67
N VAL A 195 -10.72 2.18 10.50
CA VAL A 195 -10.75 2.96 11.75
C VAL A 195 -9.52 3.85 11.82
N ARG A 196 -9.71 5.14 12.09
CA ARG A 196 -8.62 6.07 12.42
C ARG A 196 -8.38 6.02 13.93
N VAL A 197 -7.14 5.83 14.34
CA VAL A 197 -6.74 5.78 15.75
C VAL A 197 -5.70 6.86 16.07
N GLY A 198 -5.65 7.30 17.32
CA GLY A 198 -4.71 8.30 17.82
C GLY A 198 -3.27 7.77 17.91
N VAL A 199 -2.77 7.20 16.81
CA VAL A 199 -1.38 6.75 16.62
C VAL A 199 -0.78 7.57 15.49
N GLU A 200 0.39 8.14 15.70
CA GLU A 200 0.98 9.09 14.76
C GLU A 200 1.35 8.44 13.42
N ASN A 201 2.09 7.34 13.45
CA ASN A 201 2.55 6.64 12.27
C ASN A 201 2.42 5.12 12.43
N SER A 202 2.44 4.39 11.30
CA SER A 202 2.30 2.95 11.17
C SER A 202 0.87 2.43 11.37
N HIS A 203 0.36 1.76 10.35
CA HIS A 203 -0.95 1.11 10.35
C HIS A 203 -0.86 -0.28 10.96
N SER A 204 -2.01 -0.74 11.46
CA SER A 204 -2.16 -2.13 11.89
C SER A 204 -3.47 -2.72 11.39
N LEU A 205 -3.50 -4.04 11.24
CA LEU A 205 -4.68 -4.80 10.85
C LEU A 205 -4.86 -5.99 11.80
N GLY A 206 -6.05 -6.14 12.36
CA GLY A 206 -6.49 -7.42 12.90
C GLY A 206 -7.13 -8.22 11.77
N VAL A 207 -6.57 -9.38 11.43
CA VAL A 207 -6.98 -10.18 10.28
C VAL A 207 -7.53 -11.52 10.71
N THR A 208 -8.65 -11.93 10.10
CA THR A 208 -9.19 -13.28 10.10
C THR A 208 -9.20 -13.78 8.67
N LEU A 209 -8.51 -14.89 8.39
CA LEU A 209 -8.39 -15.50 7.07
C LEU A 209 -8.99 -16.90 7.08
N LYS A 210 -9.90 -17.17 6.13
CA LYS A 210 -10.51 -18.48 5.91
C LYS A 210 -10.07 -19.06 4.57
N ALA A 211 -9.69 -20.33 4.58
CA ALA A 211 -9.36 -21.10 3.38
C ALA A 211 -10.26 -22.34 3.26
N LYS A 212 -10.11 -23.10 2.17
CA LYS A 212 -10.75 -24.40 2.05
C LYS A 212 -10.04 -25.45 2.91
N GLU A 213 -8.73 -25.37 2.98
CA GLU A 213 -7.86 -26.29 3.71
C GLU A 213 -7.66 -25.82 5.15
N ALA A 214 -7.42 -26.76 6.08
CA ALA A 214 -6.92 -26.47 7.41
C ALA A 214 -5.51 -25.85 7.32
N PHE A 215 -5.23 -24.86 8.15
CA PHE A 215 -3.91 -24.22 8.20
C PHE A 215 -2.92 -25.02 9.07
N ASP A 216 -1.71 -25.23 8.56
CA ASP A 216 -0.56 -25.60 9.36
C ASP A 216 0.16 -24.32 9.81
N LEU A 217 0.09 -24.00 11.10
CA LEU A 217 0.61 -22.75 11.66
C LEU A 217 2.14 -22.65 11.51
N GLU A 218 2.87 -23.74 11.61
CA GLU A 218 4.33 -23.72 11.45
C GLU A 218 4.71 -23.47 9.98
N GLN A 219 3.98 -24.08 9.05
CA GLN A 219 4.15 -23.79 7.63
C GLN A 219 3.85 -22.31 7.33
N VAL A 220 2.76 -21.76 7.87
CA VAL A 220 2.37 -20.35 7.72
C VAL A 220 3.48 -19.41 8.18
N LYS A 221 4.06 -19.64 9.39
CA LYS A 221 5.18 -18.85 9.92
C LYS A 221 6.41 -18.91 9.01
N GLN A 222 6.75 -20.11 8.52
CA GLN A 222 7.89 -20.28 7.60
C GLN A 222 7.68 -19.55 6.27
N LEU A 223 6.48 -19.61 5.71
CA LEU A 223 6.13 -18.91 4.46
C LEU A 223 6.25 -17.41 4.64
N TRP A 224 5.76 -16.84 5.73
CA TRP A 224 5.91 -15.42 6.02
C TRP A 224 7.37 -15.00 6.17
N ASN A 225 8.18 -15.77 6.91
CA ASN A 225 9.59 -15.43 7.14
C ASN A 225 10.48 -15.58 5.89
N ARG A 226 10.06 -16.35 4.89
CA ARG A 226 10.76 -16.49 3.60
C ARG A 226 10.34 -15.43 2.58
N PHE A 227 9.23 -14.74 2.82
CA PHE A 227 8.71 -13.76 1.88
C PHE A 227 9.46 -12.42 2.01
N PRO A 228 9.84 -11.76 0.91
CA PRO A 228 10.56 -10.50 0.97
C PRO A 228 9.79 -9.42 1.74
N ASN A 229 10.51 -8.65 2.56
CA ASN A 229 9.97 -7.53 3.34
C ASN A 229 8.79 -7.91 4.28
N LEU A 230 8.71 -9.18 4.69
CA LEU A 230 7.73 -9.70 5.63
C LEU A 230 8.45 -10.45 6.76
N LYS A 231 8.00 -10.27 7.99
CA LYS A 231 8.55 -10.94 9.17
C LYS A 231 7.45 -11.38 10.11
N TYR A 232 7.47 -12.65 10.50
CA TYR A 232 6.68 -13.13 11.62
C TYR A 232 7.43 -12.97 12.93
N SER A 233 6.72 -12.60 14.00
CA SER A 233 7.25 -12.47 15.35
C SER A 233 6.36 -13.20 16.34
N GLU A 234 6.95 -14.03 17.20
CA GLU A 234 6.27 -14.62 18.34
C GLU A 234 5.92 -13.58 19.42
N LYS A 235 6.70 -12.50 19.48
CA LYS A 235 6.41 -11.37 20.37
C LYS A 235 5.40 -10.43 19.71
N VAL A 236 4.58 -9.80 20.53
CA VAL A 236 3.72 -8.70 20.06
C VAL A 236 4.59 -7.56 19.54
N ILE A 237 4.28 -7.11 18.35
CA ILE A 237 4.93 -5.95 17.70
C ILE A 237 3.87 -4.87 17.51
N THR A 238 4.23 -3.64 17.85
CA THR A 238 3.33 -2.48 17.85
C THR A 238 3.67 -1.49 16.72
N PRO A 239 2.73 -0.60 16.34
CA PRO A 239 3.00 0.47 15.37
C PRO A 239 4.23 1.31 15.72
N LYS A 240 4.43 1.61 17.00
CA LYS A 240 5.57 2.40 17.47
C LYS A 240 6.91 1.73 17.17
N GLU A 241 6.97 0.40 17.25
CA GLU A 241 8.20 -0.37 17.02
C GLU A 241 8.54 -0.52 15.55
N VAL A 242 7.55 -0.43 14.66
CA VAL A 242 7.76 -0.58 13.21
C VAL A 242 7.87 0.73 12.46
N SER A 243 7.58 1.85 13.09
CA SER A 243 7.79 3.17 12.48
C SER A 243 9.22 3.34 12.01
N GLY A 244 9.41 3.70 10.75
CA GLY A 244 10.71 3.84 10.09
C GLY A 244 11.31 2.52 9.59
N ARG A 245 10.63 1.36 9.75
CA ARG A 245 11.09 0.08 9.22
C ARG A 245 10.46 -0.22 7.86
N GLU A 246 11.22 -0.86 7.00
CA GLU A 246 10.76 -1.21 5.63
C GLU A 246 9.90 -2.46 5.62
N GLU A 247 10.07 -3.37 6.59
CA GLU A 247 9.34 -4.63 6.64
C GLU A 247 7.93 -4.47 7.20
N THR A 248 7.04 -5.32 6.70
CA THR A 248 5.74 -5.61 7.30
C THR A 248 5.92 -6.69 8.35
N TYR A 249 5.36 -6.50 9.53
CA TYR A 249 5.45 -7.46 10.64
C TYR A 249 4.11 -8.13 10.90
N ILE A 250 4.16 -9.44 11.16
CA ILE A 250 3.01 -10.23 11.58
C ILE A 250 3.29 -10.81 12.96
N CYS A 251 2.31 -10.75 13.83
CA CYS A 251 2.37 -11.38 15.14
C CYS A 251 0.99 -11.94 15.54
N ARG A 252 0.90 -12.56 16.72
CA ARG A 252 -0.37 -13.06 17.25
C ARG A 252 -1.07 -14.09 16.36
N LEU A 253 -0.32 -14.89 15.57
CA LEU A 253 -0.90 -16.00 14.81
C LEU A 253 -1.52 -17.03 15.76
N ARG A 254 -2.76 -17.42 15.46
CA ARG A 254 -3.48 -18.50 16.14
C ARG A 254 -4.54 -19.08 15.22
N GLN A 255 -4.81 -20.35 15.38
CA GLN A 255 -5.93 -21.03 14.73
C GLN A 255 -7.22 -20.68 15.47
N ASP A 256 -8.34 -20.66 14.76
CA ASP A 256 -9.65 -20.55 15.38
C ASP A 256 -9.95 -21.80 16.20
N VAL A 257 -10.73 -21.65 17.27
CA VAL A 257 -10.99 -22.73 18.23
C VAL A 257 -11.99 -23.77 17.69
N GLU A 258 -12.80 -23.43 16.73
CA GLU A 258 -13.83 -24.28 16.14
C GLU A 258 -13.50 -24.69 14.70
N GLU A 259 -12.88 -23.79 13.94
CA GLU A 259 -12.63 -23.97 12.50
C GLU A 259 -11.12 -24.04 12.20
N PRO A 260 -10.54 -25.24 11.96
CA PRO A 260 -9.10 -25.37 11.71
C PRO A 260 -8.64 -24.74 10.37
N ASN A 261 -9.57 -24.39 9.51
CA ASN A 261 -9.34 -23.67 8.25
C ASN A 261 -9.50 -22.14 8.38
N VAL A 262 -9.52 -21.65 9.63
CA VAL A 262 -9.54 -20.21 9.94
C VAL A 262 -8.35 -19.87 10.84
N ILE A 263 -7.63 -18.80 10.49
CA ILE A 263 -6.55 -18.25 11.30
C ILE A 263 -6.79 -16.78 11.60
N HIS A 264 -6.30 -16.35 12.76
CA HIS A 264 -6.29 -14.97 13.18
C HIS A 264 -4.85 -14.52 13.41
N TYR A 265 -4.54 -13.29 12.99
CA TYR A 265 -3.23 -12.69 13.19
C TYR A 265 -3.30 -11.17 13.19
N PHE A 266 -2.20 -10.52 13.54
CA PHE A 266 -2.08 -9.08 13.56
C PHE A 266 -0.94 -8.64 12.66
N VAL A 267 -1.20 -7.70 11.77
CA VAL A 267 -0.23 -7.12 10.85
C VAL A 267 0.08 -5.70 11.29
N THR A 268 1.32 -5.28 11.25
CA THR A 268 1.70 -3.88 11.46
C THR A 268 2.86 -3.48 10.56
N PHE A 269 2.84 -2.25 10.03
CA PHE A 269 3.81 -1.78 9.04
C PHE A 269 3.81 -0.25 8.96
N ASP A 270 4.92 0.32 8.52
CA ASP A 270 4.99 1.76 8.24
C ASP A 270 4.21 2.09 6.96
N ASN A 271 3.11 2.83 7.12
CA ASN A 271 2.21 3.19 6.02
C ASN A 271 2.80 4.24 5.06
N LEU A 272 3.78 4.99 5.50
CA LEU A 272 4.49 5.97 4.66
C LEU A 272 5.62 5.32 3.85
N LEU A 273 6.16 4.19 4.33
CA LEU A 273 7.18 3.40 3.65
C LEU A 273 6.55 2.30 2.81
N LYS A 274 6.39 1.08 3.34
CA LYS A 274 5.86 -0.05 2.54
C LYS A 274 4.45 0.23 2.02
N GLY A 275 3.64 0.94 2.79
CA GLY A 275 2.31 1.35 2.35
C GLY A 275 2.28 2.41 1.24
N ALA A 276 3.41 3.07 0.92
CA ALA A 276 3.47 4.17 -0.04
C ALA A 276 4.84 4.30 -0.73
N ALA A 277 5.76 5.11 -0.17
CA ALA A 277 6.96 5.55 -0.88
C ALA A 277 7.93 4.40 -1.20
N MET A 278 8.09 3.42 -0.32
CA MET A 278 8.91 2.24 -0.60
C MET A 278 8.31 1.39 -1.73
N ASN A 279 6.99 1.19 -1.76
CA ASN A 279 6.36 0.46 -2.85
C ASN A 279 6.58 1.17 -4.19
N GLY A 280 6.45 2.51 -4.23
CA GLY A 280 6.76 3.31 -5.40
C GLY A 280 8.23 3.20 -5.82
N ARG A 281 9.18 3.26 -4.87
CA ARG A 281 10.61 3.01 -5.12
C ARG A 281 10.84 1.65 -5.78
N GLN A 282 10.27 0.60 -5.24
CA GLN A 282 10.43 -0.77 -5.77
C GLN A 282 9.85 -0.91 -7.19
N ILE A 283 8.74 -0.23 -7.50
CA ILE A 283 8.22 -0.17 -8.88
C ILE A 283 9.23 0.53 -9.79
N VAL A 284 9.82 1.65 -9.34
CA VAL A 284 10.84 2.39 -10.12
C VAL A 284 12.10 1.54 -10.33
N GLU A 285 12.59 0.84 -9.31
CA GLU A 285 13.72 -0.09 -9.42
C GLU A 285 13.45 -1.14 -10.51
N LEU A 286 12.27 -1.76 -10.47
CA LEU A 286 11.87 -2.76 -11.45
C LEU A 286 11.79 -2.18 -12.88
N LEU A 287 11.28 -0.95 -13.03
CA LEU A 287 11.24 -0.26 -14.32
C LEU A 287 12.63 0.08 -14.83
N LEU A 288 13.52 0.60 -13.98
CA LEU A 288 14.91 0.92 -14.34
C LEU A 288 15.71 -0.31 -14.75
N GLU A 289 15.45 -1.46 -14.14
CA GLU A 289 16.16 -2.70 -14.40
C GLU A 289 15.70 -3.39 -15.69
N LYS A 290 14.39 -3.38 -15.97
CA LYS A 290 13.81 -4.24 -17.00
C LYS A 290 13.26 -3.52 -18.23
N PHE A 291 12.90 -2.23 -18.12
CA PHE A 291 12.07 -1.58 -19.13
C PHE A 291 12.63 -0.25 -19.67
N VAL A 292 13.55 0.37 -18.97
CA VAL A 292 14.10 1.71 -19.33
C VAL A 292 15.56 1.67 -19.73
#